data_bbbf985f0160452ef4242b5a2ac7d5bb
#
_entry.id   bbbf985f0160452ef4242b5a2ac7d5bb
#
_cell.length_a   1.000
_cell.length_b   1.000
_cell.length_c   1.000
_cell.angle_alpha   90.00
_cell.angle_beta   90.00
_cell.angle_gamma   90.00
#
_symmetry.space_group_name_H-M   'P 1'
#
loop_
_entity.id
_entity.type
_entity.pdbx_description
1 polymer ?
#
loop_
_entity_poly.entity_id
_entity_poly.type
_entity_poly.pdbx_seq_one_letter_code
_entity_poly.pdbx_strand_id
1 'polypeptide(L)'
;ASSIESHGTVILGAIPSNSLRNQFDMKFGLIEQGDNPRKFLKKFSGIQTNLKILDNSAKGIGSMSIGDNDSIIRRLPLFENINGSLVPSLSLETLRVAIGASTFQIKSSNASGETAFGEETGINHVKLGNLIIPTNEDGSAWIHYTNDPIKTIPIWKILDKEFSEEFFEGKILIVGTSAPGLFDL
;
A
#
# COMPACT_ATOMS: atom_id res chain seq x y z
N ALA A 1 7.36 11.17 16.60
CA ALA A 1 6.79 12.12 15.64
C ALA A 1 7.90 12.94 14.98
N SER A 2 8.68 13.72 15.73
CA SER A 2 9.74 14.60 15.18
C SER A 2 10.77 13.84 14.32
N SER A 3 11.23 12.67 14.75
CA SER A 3 12.18 11.85 13.96
C SER A 3 11.56 11.33 12.65
N ILE A 4 10.27 11.00 12.66
CA ILE A 4 9.53 10.56 11.45
C ILE A 4 9.42 11.72 10.47
N GLU A 5 9.07 12.89 10.96
CA GLU A 5 8.92 14.12 10.16
C GLU A 5 10.26 14.56 9.57
N SER A 6 11.33 14.59 10.37
CA SER A 6 12.66 14.98 9.90
C SER A 6 13.24 14.02 8.86
N HIS A 7 12.96 12.72 8.95
CA HIS A 7 13.39 11.74 7.97
C HIS A 7 12.66 11.91 6.62
N GLY A 8 11.37 12.25 6.65
CA GLY A 8 10.60 12.65 5.48
C GLY A 8 10.18 11.54 4.51
N THR A 9 10.54 10.27 4.73
CA THR A 9 10.20 9.13 3.86
C THR A 9 9.60 7.94 4.62
N VAL A 10 9.20 8.13 5.86
CA VAL A 10 8.60 7.08 6.68
C VAL A 10 7.15 6.83 6.25
N ILE A 11 6.81 5.56 6.05
CA ILE A 11 5.46 5.09 5.75
C ILE A 11 5.00 4.21 6.91
N LEU A 12 3.75 4.38 7.32
CA LEU A 12 3.15 3.59 8.38
C LEU A 12 2.10 2.63 7.83
N GLY A 13 2.02 1.46 8.42
CA GLY A 13 0.98 0.48 8.13
C GLY A 13 -0.32 0.81 8.86
N ALA A 14 -1.46 0.43 8.26
CA ALA A 14 -2.78 0.51 8.86
C ALA A 14 -3.61 -0.72 8.51
N ILE A 15 -4.57 -1.10 9.35
CA ILE A 15 -5.33 -2.33 9.21
C ILE A 15 -6.79 -2.00 8.91
N PRO A 16 -7.32 -2.40 7.72
CA PRO A 16 -8.73 -2.27 7.41
C PRO A 16 -9.62 -3.03 8.38
N SER A 17 -10.78 -2.48 8.71
CA SER A 17 -11.68 -3.06 9.70
C SER A 17 -13.14 -2.82 9.33
N ASN A 18 -13.98 -3.83 9.56
CA ASN A 18 -15.42 -3.71 9.44
C ASN A 18 -16.12 -3.32 10.77
N SER A 19 -15.36 -3.29 11.87
CA SER A 19 -15.86 -2.85 13.19
C SER A 19 -15.70 -1.35 13.43
N LEU A 20 -14.87 -0.67 12.65
CA LEU A 20 -14.66 0.77 12.71
C LEU A 20 -15.47 1.50 11.65
N ARG A 21 -15.80 2.78 11.92
CA ARG A 21 -16.47 3.66 10.97
C ARG A 21 -15.77 5.02 10.96
N ASN A 22 -14.63 5.07 10.30
CA ASN A 22 -13.84 6.28 10.13
C ASN A 22 -13.40 6.45 8.67
N GLN A 23 -12.94 7.63 8.35
CA GLN A 23 -12.36 7.95 7.05
C GLN A 23 -10.84 7.89 7.12
N PHE A 24 -10.24 7.73 5.97
CA PHE A 24 -8.80 7.75 5.78
C PHE A 24 -8.38 9.10 5.20
N ASP A 25 -7.40 9.74 5.83
CA ASP A 25 -6.81 11.00 5.35
C ASP A 25 -5.73 10.70 4.31
N MET A 26 -6.05 10.91 3.04
CA MET A 26 -5.13 10.67 1.93
C MET A 26 -3.96 11.64 1.94
N LYS A 27 -2.75 11.14 1.70
CA LYS A 27 -1.50 11.92 1.61
C LYS A 27 -0.93 11.95 0.19
N PHE A 28 -1.72 11.65 -0.80
CA PHE A 28 -1.36 11.57 -2.20
C PHE A 28 -2.46 12.13 -3.09
N GLY A 29 -2.10 12.50 -4.31
CA GLY A 29 -3.08 12.81 -5.35
C GLY A 29 -3.66 11.55 -5.97
N LEU A 30 -4.89 11.63 -6.43
CA LEU A 30 -5.57 10.51 -7.09
C LEU A 30 -6.27 11.01 -8.36
N ILE A 31 -6.04 10.32 -9.47
CA ILE A 31 -6.72 10.52 -10.75
C ILE A 31 -7.46 9.23 -11.07
N GLU A 32 -8.75 9.32 -11.25
CA GLU A 32 -9.63 8.22 -11.61
C GLU A 32 -10.07 8.40 -13.06
N GLN A 33 -9.89 7.35 -13.88
CA GLN A 33 -10.28 7.35 -15.30
C GLN A 33 -11.20 6.16 -15.56
N GLY A 34 -12.33 6.41 -16.18
CA GLY A 34 -13.37 5.41 -16.47
C GLY A 34 -14.43 5.34 -15.36
N ASP A 35 -14.95 4.16 -15.14
CA ASP A 35 -15.96 3.91 -14.12
C ASP A 35 -15.40 4.11 -12.71
N ASN A 36 -16.31 4.35 -11.76
CA ASN A 36 -15.91 4.53 -10.36
C ASN A 36 -15.20 3.26 -9.83
N PRO A 37 -13.89 3.32 -9.53
CA PRO A 37 -13.10 2.16 -9.13
C PRO A 37 -13.61 1.52 -7.83
N ARG A 38 -14.31 2.29 -6.97
CA ARG A 38 -14.85 1.80 -5.69
C ARG A 38 -15.88 0.68 -5.85
N LYS A 39 -16.44 0.48 -7.05
CA LYS A 39 -17.35 -0.61 -7.34
C LYS A 39 -16.66 -1.97 -7.31
N PHE A 40 -15.42 -2.02 -7.78
CA PHE A 40 -14.63 -3.23 -8.04
C PHE A 40 -13.77 -3.64 -6.85
N LEU A 41 -13.38 -2.68 -6.01
CA LEU A 41 -12.44 -2.87 -4.93
C LEU A 41 -13.08 -3.50 -3.68
N LYS A 42 -12.32 -4.25 -2.92
CA LYS A 42 -12.71 -4.78 -1.61
C LYS A 42 -13.10 -3.63 -0.68
N LYS A 43 -14.24 -3.80 0.02
CA LYS A 43 -14.84 -2.75 0.84
C LYS A 43 -14.67 -3.03 2.32
N PHE A 44 -14.32 -1.98 3.06
CA PHE A 44 -14.28 -1.97 4.51
C PHE A 44 -15.00 -0.74 5.06
N SER A 45 -15.53 -0.85 6.28
CA SER A 45 -16.26 0.24 6.94
C SER A 45 -15.35 1.28 7.57
N GLY A 46 -14.10 0.93 7.84
CA GLY A 46 -13.11 1.81 8.45
C GLY A 46 -11.72 1.20 8.44
N ILE A 47 -10.79 1.89 9.07
CA ILE A 47 -9.38 1.50 9.14
C ILE A 47 -8.81 1.84 10.53
N GLN A 48 -8.04 0.93 11.10
CA GLN A 48 -7.25 1.19 12.28
C GLN A 48 -5.92 1.75 11.86
N THR A 49 -5.69 3.01 12.17
CA THR A 49 -4.43 3.71 11.95
C THR A 49 -3.62 3.80 13.25
N ASN A 50 -2.48 4.45 13.19
CA ASN A 50 -1.63 4.67 14.36
C ASN A 50 -2.14 5.86 15.20
N LEU A 51 -1.35 6.30 16.18
CA LEU A 51 -1.63 7.55 16.87
C LEU A 51 -1.59 8.72 15.89
N LYS A 52 -2.57 9.61 15.96
CA LYS A 52 -2.72 10.73 15.01
C LYS A 52 -1.46 11.57 14.87
N ILE A 53 -0.69 11.73 15.94
CA ILE A 53 0.59 12.46 15.89
C ILE A 53 1.63 11.75 15.02
N LEU A 54 1.64 10.43 14.97
CA LEU A 54 2.53 9.64 14.11
C LEU A 54 2.04 9.66 12.66
N ASP A 55 0.74 9.46 12.47
CA ASP A 55 0.12 9.51 11.15
C ASP A 55 0.36 10.87 10.47
N ASN A 56 0.23 11.97 11.21
CA ASN A 56 0.49 13.31 10.68
C ASN A 56 1.94 13.50 10.24
N SER A 57 2.89 12.92 10.97
CA SER A 57 4.33 13.05 10.70
C SER A 57 4.82 12.11 9.57
N ALA A 58 4.10 11.03 9.28
CA ALA A 58 4.48 10.08 8.24
C ALA A 58 4.28 10.65 6.85
N LYS A 59 5.12 10.25 5.90
CA LYS A 59 5.02 10.61 4.47
C LYS A 59 3.85 9.92 3.78
N GLY A 60 3.50 8.73 4.26
CA GLY A 60 2.42 7.92 3.72
C GLY A 60 1.88 6.94 4.74
N ILE A 61 0.70 6.41 4.46
CA ILE A 61 0.05 5.35 5.22
C ILE A 61 -0.53 4.37 4.22
N GLY A 62 -0.23 3.07 4.39
CA GLY A 62 -0.72 2.02 3.50
C GLY A 62 -1.42 0.90 4.25
N SER A 63 -2.39 0.28 3.57
CA SER A 63 -3.13 -0.87 4.09
C SER A 63 -2.22 -2.10 4.19
N MET A 64 -2.32 -2.80 5.31
CA MET A 64 -1.65 -4.09 5.57
C MET A 64 -2.60 -5.28 5.35
N SER A 65 -3.70 -5.07 4.64
CA SER A 65 -4.61 -6.17 4.32
C SER A 65 -3.93 -7.17 3.40
N ILE A 66 -4.06 -8.42 3.77
CA ILE A 66 -3.74 -9.56 2.93
C ILE A 66 -5.06 -9.97 2.26
N GLY A 67 -5.02 -10.31 0.98
CA GLY A 67 -6.20 -10.79 0.24
C GLY A 67 -6.94 -11.93 0.95
N ASP A 68 -7.93 -12.50 0.30
CA ASP A 68 -8.76 -13.55 0.90
C ASP A 68 -7.94 -14.75 1.39
N ASN A 69 -8.49 -15.50 2.35
CA ASN A 69 -7.91 -16.59 3.14
C ASN A 69 -7.36 -17.80 2.35
N ASP A 70 -6.69 -17.58 1.25
CA ASP A 70 -5.95 -18.62 0.55
C ASP A 70 -4.70 -18.99 1.35
N SER A 71 -4.43 -20.29 1.49
CA SER A 71 -3.23 -20.81 2.14
C SER A 71 -1.93 -20.31 1.48
N ILE A 72 -2.01 -19.84 0.25
CA ILE A 72 -0.91 -19.22 -0.50
C ILE A 72 -1.42 -17.93 -1.10
N ILE A 73 -0.85 -16.82 -0.65
CA ILE A 73 -1.19 -15.48 -1.15
C ILE A 73 -0.53 -15.31 -2.52
N ARG A 74 -1.31 -15.27 -3.58
CA ARG A 74 -0.82 -15.11 -4.96
C ARG A 74 -1.02 -13.71 -5.51
N ARG A 75 -1.95 -12.96 -4.91
CA ARG A 75 -2.34 -11.63 -5.37
C ARG A 75 -2.42 -10.68 -4.18
N LEU A 76 -2.09 -9.42 -4.41
CA LEU A 76 -2.16 -8.36 -3.42
C LEU A 76 -3.10 -7.27 -3.94
N PRO A 77 -4.14 -6.85 -3.18
CA PRO A 77 -4.91 -5.66 -3.52
C PRO A 77 -3.99 -4.44 -3.60
N LEU A 78 -4.04 -3.70 -4.71
CA LEU A 78 -3.28 -2.45 -4.81
C LEU A 78 -3.99 -1.31 -4.08
N PHE A 79 -5.32 -1.30 -4.14
CA PHE A 79 -6.18 -0.37 -3.42
C PHE A 79 -7.33 -1.10 -2.74
N GLU A 80 -7.86 -0.49 -1.70
CA GLU A 80 -9.08 -0.89 -1.02
C GLU A 80 -10.01 0.31 -0.88
N ASN A 81 -11.32 0.02 -0.87
CA ASN A 81 -12.35 1.03 -0.62
C ASN A 81 -12.71 1.05 0.86
N ILE A 82 -12.18 2.01 1.59
CA ILE A 82 -12.43 2.16 3.03
C ILE A 82 -13.38 3.34 3.25
N ASN A 83 -14.64 3.02 3.51
CA ASN A 83 -15.69 4.01 3.72
C ASN A 83 -15.71 5.12 2.63
N GLY A 84 -15.53 4.72 1.37
CA GLY A 84 -15.50 5.63 0.23
C GLY A 84 -14.13 6.22 -0.10
N SER A 85 -13.13 6.13 0.76
CA SER A 85 -11.74 6.50 0.49
C SER A 85 -10.97 5.36 -0.17
N LEU A 86 -10.16 5.66 -1.19
CA LEU A 86 -9.26 4.70 -1.80
C LEU A 86 -7.94 4.69 -1.05
N VAL A 87 -7.64 3.56 -0.40
CA VAL A 87 -6.44 3.39 0.41
C VAL A 87 -5.48 2.44 -0.31
N PRO A 88 -4.24 2.87 -0.59
CA PRO A 88 -3.25 2.00 -1.24
C PRO A 88 -2.76 0.93 -0.26
N SER A 89 -2.32 -0.21 -0.79
CA SER A 89 -1.56 -1.18 0.01
C SER A 89 -0.25 -0.56 0.51
N LEU A 90 0.29 -1.09 1.61
CA LEU A 90 1.56 -0.64 2.18
C LEU A 90 2.70 -0.71 1.16
N SER A 91 2.74 -1.77 0.34
CA SER A 91 3.74 -1.93 -0.71
C SER A 91 3.61 -0.89 -1.82
N LEU A 92 2.38 -0.59 -2.26
CA LEU A 92 2.14 0.41 -3.29
C LEU A 92 2.47 1.83 -2.79
N GLU A 93 2.13 2.15 -1.55
CA GLU A 93 2.47 3.44 -0.92
C GLU A 93 3.98 3.57 -0.71
N THR A 94 4.65 2.48 -0.33
CA THR A 94 6.11 2.43 -0.23
C THR A 94 6.77 2.71 -1.58
N LEU A 95 6.27 2.10 -2.65
CA LEU A 95 6.76 2.34 -4.00
C LEU A 95 6.57 3.81 -4.39
N ARG A 96 5.39 4.40 -4.11
CA ARG A 96 5.10 5.82 -4.39
C ARG A 96 6.14 6.75 -3.75
N VAL A 97 6.41 6.55 -2.47
CA VAL A 97 7.38 7.38 -1.74
C VAL A 97 8.81 7.14 -2.25
N ALA A 98 9.18 5.89 -2.51
CA ALA A 98 10.52 5.52 -2.97
C ALA A 98 10.89 6.14 -4.33
N ILE A 99 9.93 6.25 -5.25
CA ILE A 99 10.15 6.89 -6.56
C ILE A 99 9.83 8.38 -6.58
N GLY A 100 9.47 8.98 -5.44
CA GLY A 100 9.15 10.40 -5.33
C GLY A 100 7.86 10.82 -6.05
N ALA A 101 6.95 9.88 -6.33
CA ALA A 101 5.69 10.21 -6.98
C ALA A 101 4.69 10.83 -6.00
N SER A 102 3.88 11.77 -6.51
CA SER A 102 2.85 12.45 -5.70
C SER A 102 1.44 11.95 -5.95
N THR A 103 1.21 11.25 -7.07
CA THR A 103 -0.15 10.97 -7.57
C THR A 103 -0.23 9.56 -8.13
N PHE A 104 -1.32 8.86 -7.79
CA PHE A 104 -1.74 7.63 -8.46
C PHE A 104 -2.75 7.92 -9.56
N GLN A 105 -2.72 7.15 -10.63
CA GLN A 105 -3.76 7.13 -11.66
C GLN A 105 -4.35 5.72 -11.72
N ILE A 106 -5.66 5.61 -11.53
CA ILE A 106 -6.39 4.35 -11.62
C ILE A 106 -7.19 4.39 -12.92
N LYS A 107 -6.97 3.42 -13.80
CA LYS A 107 -7.75 3.23 -15.00
C LYS A 107 -8.65 2.03 -14.83
N SER A 108 -9.95 2.26 -14.98
CA SER A 108 -11.01 1.25 -14.89
C SER A 108 -11.78 1.14 -16.20
N SER A 109 -12.80 0.30 -16.23
CA SER A 109 -13.71 0.12 -17.36
C SER A 109 -14.16 1.47 -17.92
N ASN A 110 -14.42 1.52 -19.23
CA ASN A 110 -14.93 2.69 -19.95
C ASN A 110 -14.03 3.95 -19.95
N ALA A 111 -12.76 3.83 -19.55
CA ALA A 111 -11.83 4.96 -19.51
C ALA A 111 -11.52 5.57 -20.89
N SER A 112 -11.68 4.82 -21.97
CA SER A 112 -11.47 5.28 -23.36
C SER A 112 -12.75 5.77 -24.03
N GLY A 113 -13.87 5.82 -23.30
CA GLY A 113 -15.18 6.17 -23.88
C GLY A 113 -15.79 5.05 -24.73
N GLU A 114 -15.11 3.92 -24.86
CA GLU A 114 -15.62 2.73 -25.51
C GLU A 114 -16.43 1.94 -24.49
N THR A 115 -17.73 1.93 -24.65
CA THR A 115 -18.59 0.91 -24.03
C THR A 115 -18.22 -0.41 -24.69
N ALA A 116 -17.30 -1.15 -24.09
CA ALA A 116 -16.95 -2.49 -24.53
C ALA A 116 -18.19 -3.36 -24.36
N PHE A 117 -18.97 -3.57 -25.41
CA PHE A 117 -20.07 -4.54 -25.59
C PHE A 117 -20.75 -5.04 -24.29
N GLY A 118 -20.87 -4.19 -23.25
CA GLY A 118 -21.56 -4.52 -22.00
C GLY A 118 -20.72 -5.28 -20.94
N GLU A 119 -19.43 -5.54 -21.17
CA GLU A 119 -18.56 -6.15 -20.17
C GLU A 119 -17.84 -5.09 -19.34
N GLU A 120 -18.06 -5.10 -18.02
CA GLU A 120 -17.25 -4.34 -17.07
C GLU A 120 -15.92 -5.06 -16.88
N THR A 121 -14.80 -4.46 -17.32
CA THR A 121 -13.45 -5.04 -17.17
C THR A 121 -12.83 -4.78 -15.81
N GLY A 122 -13.49 -4.07 -14.94
CA GLY A 122 -13.01 -3.74 -13.60
C GLY A 122 -11.87 -2.71 -13.61
N ILE A 123 -10.88 -2.90 -12.74
CA ILE A 123 -9.66 -2.10 -12.72
C ILE A 123 -8.67 -2.67 -13.73
N ASN A 124 -8.23 -1.87 -14.68
CA ASN A 124 -7.33 -2.34 -15.74
C ASN A 124 -5.86 -2.20 -15.35
N HIS A 125 -5.49 -1.08 -14.76
CA HIS A 125 -4.14 -0.86 -14.23
C HIS A 125 -4.10 0.33 -13.27
N VAL A 126 -3.05 0.34 -12.48
CA VAL A 126 -2.63 1.50 -11.68
C VAL A 126 -1.35 2.07 -12.27
N LYS A 127 -1.33 3.37 -12.55
CA LYS A 127 -0.13 4.07 -12.99
C LYS A 127 0.44 4.93 -11.88
N LEU A 128 1.77 4.87 -11.73
CA LEU A 128 2.52 5.60 -10.72
C LEU A 128 3.79 6.16 -11.37
N GLY A 129 3.83 7.47 -11.62
CA GLY A 129 4.88 8.06 -12.45
C GLY A 129 4.92 7.43 -13.83
N ASN A 130 6.05 6.81 -14.18
CA ASN A 130 6.25 6.09 -15.44
C ASN A 130 5.91 4.59 -15.35
N LEU A 131 5.62 4.08 -14.15
CA LEU A 131 5.28 2.68 -13.93
C LEU A 131 3.80 2.43 -14.21
N ILE A 132 3.51 1.38 -14.96
CA ILE A 132 2.15 0.88 -15.18
C ILE A 132 2.09 -0.52 -14.58
N ILE A 133 1.23 -0.69 -13.57
CA ILE A 133 1.03 -1.94 -12.86
C ILE A 133 -0.30 -2.52 -13.33
N PRO A 134 -0.28 -3.58 -14.14
CA PRO A 134 -1.51 -4.23 -14.59
C PRO A 134 -2.19 -4.91 -13.40
N THR A 135 -3.53 -4.92 -13.41
CA THR A 135 -4.34 -5.50 -12.35
C THR A 135 -5.33 -6.51 -12.89
N ASN A 136 -5.86 -7.34 -12.01
CA ASN A 136 -7.10 -8.04 -12.26
C ASN A 136 -8.29 -7.07 -12.09
N GLU A 137 -9.48 -7.53 -12.44
CA GLU A 137 -10.74 -6.75 -12.36
C GLU A 137 -10.98 -6.14 -10.98
N ASP A 138 -10.58 -6.84 -9.92
CA ASP A 138 -10.71 -6.44 -8.51
C ASP A 138 -9.61 -5.49 -8.02
N GLY A 139 -8.72 -5.05 -8.91
CA GLY A 139 -7.61 -4.15 -8.57
C GLY A 139 -6.44 -4.84 -7.88
N SER A 140 -6.40 -6.18 -7.86
CA SER A 140 -5.26 -6.93 -7.32
C SER A 140 -4.17 -7.16 -8.37
N ALA A 141 -2.91 -7.21 -7.93
CA ALA A 141 -1.76 -7.55 -8.75
C ALA A 141 -1.16 -8.90 -8.33
N TRP A 142 -0.57 -9.61 -9.29
CA TRP A 142 0.13 -10.86 -9.02
C TRP A 142 1.43 -10.62 -8.25
N ILE A 143 1.69 -11.49 -7.26
CA ILE A 143 2.95 -11.48 -6.51
C ILE A 143 3.96 -12.37 -7.22
N HIS A 144 5.11 -11.79 -7.56
CA HIS A 144 6.25 -12.54 -8.07
C HIS A 144 7.15 -12.93 -6.89
N TYR A 145 7.02 -14.17 -6.45
CA TYR A 145 7.89 -14.70 -5.40
C TYR A 145 9.31 -14.90 -5.93
N THR A 146 10.30 -14.54 -5.13
CA THR A 146 11.70 -14.80 -5.40
C THR A 146 12.26 -15.79 -4.38
N ASN A 147 13.28 -16.53 -4.78
CA ASN A 147 14.03 -17.40 -3.89
C ASN A 147 15.19 -16.67 -3.19
N ASP A 148 15.39 -15.40 -3.52
CA ASP A 148 16.45 -14.60 -2.90
C ASP A 148 16.12 -14.33 -1.43
N PRO A 149 17.00 -14.65 -0.50
CA PRO A 149 16.77 -14.44 0.92
C PRO A 149 16.71 -12.94 1.25
N ILE A 150 15.63 -12.53 1.92
CA ILE A 150 15.55 -11.18 2.46
C ILE A 150 16.53 -11.07 3.63
N LYS A 151 17.45 -10.09 3.56
CA LYS A 151 18.38 -9.84 4.64
C LYS A 151 17.66 -9.25 5.83
N THR A 152 17.62 -10.02 6.92
CA THR A 152 17.04 -9.59 8.20
C THR A 152 18.16 -9.17 9.16
N ILE A 153 18.00 -8.02 9.80
CA ILE A 153 18.95 -7.47 10.77
C ILE A 153 18.19 -7.22 12.08
N PRO A 154 18.61 -7.82 13.21
CA PRO A 154 18.04 -7.49 14.50
C PRO A 154 18.22 -6.01 14.83
N ILE A 155 17.16 -5.36 15.32
CA ILE A 155 17.13 -3.91 15.56
C ILE A 155 18.24 -3.47 16.56
N TRP A 156 18.57 -4.30 17.55
CA TRP A 156 19.60 -3.98 18.52
C TRP A 156 20.98 -3.75 17.88
N LYS A 157 21.31 -4.45 16.79
CA LYS A 157 22.57 -4.24 16.04
C LYS A 157 22.64 -2.85 15.38
N ILE A 158 21.49 -2.32 15.00
CA ILE A 158 21.39 -0.97 14.45
C ILE A 158 21.57 0.05 15.58
N LEU A 159 20.96 -0.19 16.75
CA LEU A 159 21.10 0.66 17.92
C LEU A 159 22.53 0.69 18.47
N ASP A 160 23.24 -0.44 18.41
CA ASP A 160 24.64 -0.56 18.78
C ASP A 160 25.63 -0.01 17.73
N LYS A 161 25.08 0.58 16.63
CA LYS A 161 25.86 1.18 15.53
C LYS A 161 26.83 0.21 14.83
N GLU A 162 26.45 -1.08 14.75
CA GLU A 162 27.26 -2.07 14.01
C GLU A 162 27.26 -1.83 12.47
N PHE A 163 26.34 -0.98 11.97
CA PHE A 163 26.22 -0.62 10.56
C PHE A 163 26.36 0.88 10.37
N SER A 164 27.08 1.26 9.33
CA SER A 164 27.18 2.67 8.94
C SER A 164 25.89 3.15 8.23
N GLU A 165 25.69 4.46 8.15
CA GLU A 165 24.52 5.05 7.47
C GLU A 165 24.50 4.69 5.98
N GLU A 166 25.66 4.65 5.32
CA GLU A 166 25.80 4.31 3.89
C GLU A 166 25.31 2.89 3.59
N PHE A 167 25.33 1.99 4.59
CA PHE A 167 24.81 0.63 4.43
C PHE A 167 23.32 0.64 4.10
N PHE A 168 22.56 1.62 4.59
CA PHE A 168 21.12 1.74 4.41
C PHE A 168 20.73 2.65 3.24
N GLU A 169 21.67 3.40 2.71
CA GLU A 169 21.41 4.35 1.64
C GLU A 169 20.83 3.67 0.38
N GLY A 170 19.82 4.28 -0.22
CA GLY A 170 19.14 3.77 -1.42
C GLY A 170 18.32 2.48 -1.22
N LYS A 171 18.08 2.05 0.02
CA LYS A 171 17.32 0.83 0.33
C LYS A 171 15.95 1.14 0.94
N ILE A 172 15.00 0.26 0.66
CA ILE A 172 13.71 0.23 1.37
C ILE A 172 13.90 -0.66 2.60
N LEU A 173 13.65 -0.10 3.78
CA LEU A 173 13.75 -0.79 5.05
C LEU A 173 12.34 -1.09 5.57
N ILE A 174 12.09 -2.36 5.89
CA ILE A 174 10.84 -2.79 6.51
C ILE A 174 11.15 -3.10 7.97
N VAL A 175 10.44 -2.43 8.87
CA VAL A 175 10.55 -2.67 10.31
C VAL A 175 9.30 -3.38 10.77
N GLY A 176 9.47 -4.54 11.38
CA GLY A 176 8.38 -5.37 11.87
C GLY A 176 8.86 -6.25 13.03
N THR A 177 7.92 -6.94 13.64
CA THR A 177 8.19 -7.91 14.70
C THR A 177 8.28 -9.30 14.11
N SER A 178 9.15 -10.15 14.64
CA SER A 178 9.33 -11.54 14.20
C SER A 178 9.20 -12.54 15.37
N ALA A 179 8.69 -12.09 16.51
CA ALA A 179 8.55 -12.95 17.68
C ALA A 179 7.40 -13.95 17.48
N PRO A 180 7.60 -15.25 17.82
CA PRO A 180 6.53 -16.24 17.77
C PRO A 180 5.34 -15.79 18.63
N GLY A 181 4.12 -15.87 18.07
CA GLY A 181 2.88 -15.49 18.75
C GLY A 181 2.40 -14.06 18.52
N LEU A 182 3.15 -13.23 17.81
CA LEU A 182 2.69 -11.89 17.39
C LEU A 182 1.96 -11.89 16.04
N PHE A 183 1.79 -13.07 15.43
CA PHE A 183 1.05 -13.29 14.18
C PHE A 183 1.53 -12.44 12.97
N ASP A 184 2.72 -11.89 13.03
CA ASP A 184 3.39 -11.26 11.89
C ASP A 184 4.07 -12.38 11.06
N LEU A 185 3.30 -13.04 10.23
CA LEU A 185 3.78 -14.06 9.29
C LEU A 185 3.77 -13.49 7.88
#